data_0f28865bf6f4bac499f7eb52da9610a0
#
_entry.id   0f28865bf6f4bac499f7eb52da9610a0
#
_cell.length_a   1.000
_cell.length_b   1.000
_cell.length_c   1.000
_cell.angle_alpha   90.00
_cell.angle_beta   90.00
_cell.angle_gamma   90.00
#
_symmetry.space_group_name_H-M   'P 1'
#
loop_
_entity.id
_entity.type
_entity.pdbx_description
1 polymer ?
#
loop_
_entity_poly.entity_id
_entity_poly.type
_entity_poly.pdbx_seq_one_letter_code
_entity_poly.pdbx_strand_id
1 'polypeptide(L)'
;MSEDLEPTTVEPHTQIDGAVMISFGAVQTGRDAFAVDSFVELSRYLGQLLTDGVITEFQPFFFADGQLGDVSGFFIIEGQRAKLDDLRRDEAFVRTILRAGAATENIRVHTLIAGSDAGRLVNLYREVRAELGLI
;
A
#
# COMPACT_ATOMS: atom_id res chain seq x y z
N MET A 1 -35.37 6.97 -2.36
CA MET A 1 -34.96 6.84 -1.99
C MET A 1 -34.21 7.00 -1.76
N SER A 2 -34.07 7.06 -2.08
CA SER A 2 -33.31 7.05 -1.78
C SER A 2 -32.79 6.86 -1.22
N GLU A 3 -32.82 6.53 -1.05
CA GLU A 3 -32.46 6.28 -0.43
C GLU A 3 -31.74 5.79 -0.26
N ASP A 4 -31.98 5.35 -0.60
CA ASP A 4 -31.42 4.80 -0.58
C ASP A 4 -30.42 4.73 -0.65
N LEU A 5 -30.11 4.78 -0.99
CA LEU A 5 -29.11 4.76 -1.11
C LEU A 5 -28.38 5.10 -0.34
N GLU A 6 -28.46 5.04 0.38
CA GLU A 6 -27.90 5.37 1.13
C GLU A 6 -26.83 4.97 1.29
N PRO A 7 -26.14 5.17 0.86
CA PRO A 7 -24.88 4.78 0.83
C PRO A 7 -24.18 4.92 1.99
N THR A 8 -24.55 5.52 2.37
CA THR A 8 -24.19 5.65 3.47
C THR A 8 -24.00 4.58 4.20
N THR A 9 -24.17 3.73 3.63
CA THR A 9 -24.06 2.48 4.22
C THR A 9 -22.69 1.98 4.39
N VAL A 10 -21.68 2.73 4.01
CA VAL A 10 -20.33 2.35 4.27
C VAL A 10 -20.11 2.31 5.77
N GLU A 11 -19.74 1.16 6.28
CA GLU A 11 -19.45 0.99 7.68
C GLU A 11 -18.17 1.71 8.05
N PRO A 12 -18.12 2.35 9.22
CA PRO A 12 -16.89 3.05 9.62
C PRO A 12 -15.66 2.15 9.62
N HIS A 13 -15.82 0.89 9.99
CA HIS A 13 -14.68 -0.04 10.04
C HIS A 13 -14.20 -0.45 8.66
N THR A 14 -14.96 -0.15 7.60
CA THR A 14 -14.52 -0.45 6.24
C THR A 14 -13.97 0.76 5.53
N GLN A 15 -13.95 1.90 6.19
CA GLN A 15 -13.40 3.10 5.57
C GLN A 15 -11.92 2.95 5.31
N ILE A 16 -11.51 3.44 4.15
CA ILE A 16 -10.11 3.47 3.78
C ILE A 16 -9.62 4.89 3.97
N ASP A 17 -8.80 5.10 5.00
CA ASP A 17 -8.18 6.39 5.25
C ASP A 17 -6.66 6.29 5.27
N GLY A 18 -6.12 5.15 4.90
CA GLY A 18 -4.69 4.96 4.83
C GLY A 18 -4.31 3.95 3.78
N ALA A 19 -3.05 3.99 3.38
CA ALA A 19 -2.50 3.04 2.45
C ALA A 19 -1.01 2.86 2.70
N VAL A 20 -0.50 1.69 2.30
CA VAL A 20 0.92 1.37 2.37
C VAL A 20 1.31 0.80 1.02
N MET A 21 2.45 1.23 0.50
CA MET A 21 3.00 0.69 -0.73
C MET A 21 4.24 -0.12 -0.41
N ILE A 22 4.30 -1.34 -0.94
CA ILE A 22 5.51 -2.16 -0.90
C ILE A 22 6.02 -2.20 -2.33
N SER A 23 7.14 -1.53 -2.61
CA SER A 23 7.71 -1.52 -3.94
C SER A 23 8.96 -2.41 -3.98
N PHE A 24 9.24 -2.96 -5.17
CA PHE A 24 10.37 -3.87 -5.33
C PHE A 24 10.97 -3.70 -6.72
N GLY A 25 12.26 -3.99 -6.81
CA GLY A 25 12.99 -3.91 -8.07
C GLY A 25 13.13 -5.27 -8.72
N ALA A 26 14.20 -5.44 -9.48
CA ALA A 26 14.45 -6.67 -10.21
C ALA A 26 14.76 -7.82 -9.26
N VAL A 27 14.51 -9.03 -9.73
CA VAL A 27 14.92 -10.24 -9.03
C VAL A 27 16.43 -10.29 -9.00
N GLN A 28 17.00 -10.62 -7.86
CA GLN A 28 18.45 -10.77 -7.75
C GLN A 28 18.90 -11.96 -8.58
N THR A 29 20.05 -11.81 -9.23
CA THR A 29 20.59 -12.83 -10.11
C THR A 29 20.66 -14.18 -9.41
N GLY A 30 20.11 -15.21 -10.07
CA GLY A 30 20.13 -16.57 -9.55
C GLY A 30 19.08 -16.87 -8.50
N ARG A 31 18.18 -15.93 -8.21
CA ARG A 31 17.17 -16.13 -7.17
C ARG A 31 15.74 -16.18 -7.69
N ASP A 32 15.57 -16.55 -8.95
CA ASP A 32 14.23 -16.53 -9.57
C ASP A 32 13.22 -17.40 -8.82
N ALA A 33 13.60 -18.63 -8.47
CA ALA A 33 12.69 -19.52 -7.76
C ALA A 33 12.35 -18.97 -6.37
N PHE A 34 13.35 -18.44 -5.69
CA PHE A 34 13.15 -17.86 -4.37
C PHE A 34 12.26 -16.62 -4.45
N ALA A 35 12.40 -15.82 -5.51
CA ALA A 35 11.57 -14.64 -5.70
C ALA A 35 10.09 -15.02 -5.90
N VAL A 36 9.83 -16.05 -6.70
CA VAL A 36 8.47 -16.54 -6.91
C VAL A 36 7.88 -17.01 -5.58
N ASP A 37 8.61 -17.79 -4.82
CA ASP A 37 8.15 -18.30 -3.54
C ASP A 37 7.89 -17.16 -2.57
N SER A 38 8.76 -16.16 -2.55
CA SER A 38 8.59 -15.00 -1.67
C SER A 38 7.37 -14.17 -2.05
N PHE A 39 7.11 -14.02 -3.34
CA PHE A 39 5.94 -13.30 -3.82
C PHE A 39 4.65 -14.03 -3.41
N VAL A 40 4.63 -15.34 -3.59
CA VAL A 40 3.48 -16.15 -3.19
C VAL A 40 3.28 -16.06 -1.68
N GLU A 41 4.35 -16.12 -0.93
CA GLU A 41 4.28 -16.04 0.53
C GLU A 41 3.77 -14.68 0.99
N LEU A 42 4.26 -13.60 0.38
CA LEU A 42 3.79 -12.26 0.70
C LEU A 42 2.31 -12.13 0.38
N SER A 43 1.88 -12.61 -0.79
CA SER A 43 0.49 -12.56 -1.20
C SER A 43 -0.41 -13.34 -0.23
N ARG A 44 0.06 -14.50 0.22
CA ARG A 44 -0.69 -15.32 1.18
C ARG A 44 -0.81 -14.61 2.53
N TYR A 45 0.27 -13.99 2.97
CA TYR A 45 0.28 -13.23 4.22
C TYR A 45 -0.70 -12.06 4.14
N LEU A 46 -0.68 -11.30 3.05
CA LEU A 46 -1.61 -10.18 2.87
C LEU A 46 -3.05 -10.67 2.79
N GLY A 47 -3.27 -11.83 2.15
CA GLY A 47 -4.59 -12.44 2.10
C GLY A 47 -5.10 -12.82 3.49
N GLN A 48 -4.22 -13.27 4.37
CA GLN A 48 -4.59 -13.58 5.75
C GLN A 48 -4.95 -12.31 6.51
N LEU A 49 -4.18 -11.23 6.31
CA LEU A 49 -4.50 -9.95 6.93
C LEU A 49 -5.87 -9.44 6.48
N LEU A 50 -6.20 -9.66 5.22
CA LEU A 50 -7.49 -9.29 4.67
C LEU A 50 -8.61 -10.07 5.37
N THR A 51 -8.43 -11.38 5.48
CA THR A 51 -9.41 -12.25 6.15
C THR A 51 -9.59 -11.83 7.61
N ASP A 52 -8.51 -11.45 8.28
CA ASP A 52 -8.54 -11.08 9.70
C ASP A 52 -9.03 -9.65 9.93
N GLY A 53 -9.29 -8.90 8.86
CA GLY A 53 -9.78 -7.53 8.99
C GLY A 53 -8.71 -6.51 9.35
N VAL A 54 -7.43 -6.87 9.27
CA VAL A 54 -6.34 -5.93 9.54
C VAL A 54 -6.20 -4.94 8.40
N ILE A 55 -6.42 -5.41 7.16
CA ILE A 55 -6.43 -4.56 5.98
C ILE A 55 -7.76 -4.71 5.28
N THR A 56 -8.12 -3.73 4.47
CA THR A 56 -9.39 -3.73 3.75
C THR A 56 -9.22 -4.29 2.34
N GLU A 57 -8.06 -4.05 1.74
CA GLU A 57 -7.82 -4.47 0.36
C GLU A 57 -6.32 -4.47 0.09
N PHE A 58 -5.89 -5.32 -0.84
CA PHE A 58 -4.53 -5.22 -1.37
C PHE A 58 -4.52 -5.66 -2.82
N GLN A 59 -3.54 -5.18 -3.57
CA GLN A 59 -3.43 -5.54 -4.97
C GLN A 59 -1.99 -5.36 -5.45
N PRO A 60 -1.46 -6.31 -6.22
CA PRO A 60 -0.16 -6.15 -6.84
C PRO A 60 -0.28 -5.45 -8.19
N PHE A 61 0.75 -4.70 -8.54
CA PHE A 61 0.86 -4.05 -9.84
C PHE A 61 2.26 -4.27 -10.37
N PHE A 62 2.37 -4.51 -11.67
CA PHE A 62 3.67 -4.64 -12.34
C PHE A 62 3.68 -3.67 -13.51
N PHE A 63 4.82 -3.05 -13.76
CA PHE A 63 4.94 -2.18 -14.93
C PHE A 63 4.98 -3.04 -16.19
N ALA A 64 4.06 -2.77 -17.11
CA ALA A 64 3.93 -3.58 -18.33
C ALA A 64 5.11 -3.41 -19.26
N ASP A 65 5.73 -2.23 -19.24
CA ASP A 65 6.76 -1.86 -20.20
C ASP A 65 8.16 -1.89 -19.62
N GLY A 66 8.35 -2.56 -18.50
CA GLY A 66 9.63 -2.65 -17.84
C GLY A 66 9.66 -1.82 -16.57
N GLN A 67 10.87 -1.61 -16.04
CA GLN A 67 11.02 -0.91 -14.78
C GLN A 67 10.79 0.59 -14.93
N LEU A 68 10.21 1.19 -13.90
CA LEU A 68 10.19 2.63 -13.75
C LEU A 68 11.30 2.96 -12.74
N GLY A 69 12.41 3.50 -13.24
CA GLY A 69 13.58 3.66 -12.40
C GLY A 69 14.07 2.29 -11.93
N ASP A 70 14.17 2.11 -10.62
CA ASP A 70 14.58 0.83 -10.03
C ASP A 70 13.38 0.04 -9.49
N VAL A 71 12.17 0.37 -9.92
CA VAL A 71 10.95 -0.31 -9.45
C VAL A 71 10.37 -1.15 -10.57
N SER A 72 10.18 -2.44 -10.31
CA SER A 72 9.56 -3.38 -11.26
C SER A 72 8.07 -3.52 -11.01
N GLY A 73 7.65 -3.35 -9.76
CA GLY A 73 6.25 -3.46 -9.38
C GLY A 73 6.06 -3.10 -7.93
N PHE A 74 4.81 -3.19 -7.49
CA PHE A 74 4.50 -2.83 -6.10
C PHE A 74 3.16 -3.41 -5.70
N PHE A 75 2.97 -3.54 -4.37
CA PHE A 75 1.66 -3.82 -3.80
C PHE A 75 1.12 -2.52 -3.22
N ILE A 76 -0.17 -2.30 -3.39
CA ILE A 76 -0.88 -1.27 -2.64
C ILE A 76 -1.76 -1.99 -1.62
N ILE A 77 -1.63 -1.60 -0.36
CA ILE A 77 -2.39 -2.15 0.75
C ILE A 77 -3.22 -1.02 1.33
N GLU A 78 -4.52 -1.19 1.42
CA GLU A 78 -5.41 -0.15 1.89
C GLU A 78 -6.16 -0.58 3.14
N GLY A 79 -6.48 0.38 3.98
CA GLY A 79 -7.23 0.11 5.20
C GLY A 79 -7.29 1.32 6.10
N GLN A 80 -7.56 1.06 7.38
CA GLN A 80 -7.59 2.10 8.37
C GLN A 80 -6.15 2.46 8.76
N ARG A 81 -5.87 3.76 8.79
CA ARG A 81 -4.52 4.24 9.05
C ARG A 81 -3.94 3.67 10.34
N ALA A 82 -4.72 3.67 11.40
CA ALA A 82 -4.21 3.20 12.69
C ALA A 82 -3.78 1.74 12.63
N LYS A 83 -4.56 0.91 11.94
CA LYS A 83 -4.23 -0.50 11.79
C LYS A 83 -3.00 -0.70 10.91
N LEU A 84 -2.87 0.11 9.87
CA LEU A 84 -1.71 0.03 8.97
C LEU A 84 -0.44 0.49 9.69
N ASP A 85 -0.53 1.52 10.52
CA ASP A 85 0.61 1.98 11.30
C ASP A 85 1.08 0.90 12.26
N ASP A 86 0.14 0.20 12.90
CA ASP A 86 0.48 -0.92 13.78
C ASP A 86 1.09 -2.07 12.99
N LEU A 87 0.55 -2.35 11.81
CA LEU A 87 1.03 -3.41 10.96
C LEU A 87 2.50 -3.20 10.59
N ARG A 88 2.89 -1.98 10.30
CA ARG A 88 4.27 -1.69 9.90
C ARG A 88 5.27 -1.99 11.02
N ARG A 89 4.81 -2.04 12.27
CA ARG A 89 5.68 -2.34 13.40
C ARG A 89 5.58 -3.81 13.81
N ASP A 90 4.65 -4.55 13.22
CA ASP A 90 4.43 -5.94 13.58
C ASP A 90 5.59 -6.81 13.08
N GLU A 91 6.08 -7.69 13.94
CA GLU A 91 7.23 -8.50 13.62
C GLU A 91 7.00 -9.40 12.41
N ALA A 92 5.80 -9.97 12.29
CA ALA A 92 5.48 -10.85 11.16
C ALA A 92 5.54 -10.10 9.84
N PHE A 93 5.07 -8.85 9.83
CA PHE A 93 5.14 -8.01 8.64
C PHE A 93 6.59 -7.71 8.27
N VAL A 94 7.38 -7.28 9.26
CA VAL A 94 8.79 -6.95 9.03
C VAL A 94 9.55 -8.17 8.52
N ARG A 95 9.32 -9.34 9.11
CA ARG A 95 9.98 -10.57 8.66
C ARG A 95 9.62 -10.91 7.22
N THR A 96 8.35 -10.75 6.86
CA THR A 96 7.90 -11.03 5.50
C THR A 96 8.56 -10.09 4.50
N ILE A 97 8.68 -8.80 4.84
CA ILE A 97 9.34 -7.82 3.99
C ILE A 97 10.83 -8.13 3.86
N LEU A 98 11.50 -8.47 4.95
CA LEU A 98 12.92 -8.80 4.90
C LEU A 98 13.17 -10.04 4.04
N ARG A 99 12.26 -11.01 4.11
CA ARG A 99 12.38 -12.22 3.31
C ARG A 99 12.23 -11.92 1.82
N ALA A 100 11.25 -11.08 1.47
CA ALA A 100 11.07 -10.66 0.09
C ALA A 100 12.28 -9.86 -0.39
N GLY A 101 12.84 -9.03 0.48
CA GLY A 101 14.02 -8.23 0.15
C GLY A 101 15.27 -9.05 -0.09
N ALA A 102 15.30 -10.28 0.38
CA ALA A 102 16.43 -11.18 0.10
C ALA A 102 16.38 -11.71 -1.34
N ALA A 103 15.24 -11.59 -2.01
CA ALA A 103 15.06 -12.10 -3.36
C ALA A 103 15.04 -11.00 -4.43
N THR A 104 14.73 -9.78 -4.06
CA THR A 104 14.59 -8.67 -5.00
C THR A 104 15.49 -7.52 -4.59
N GLU A 105 15.75 -6.64 -5.55
CA GLU A 105 16.51 -5.43 -5.27
C GLU A 105 15.59 -4.33 -4.81
N ASN A 106 16.08 -3.47 -3.93
CA ASN A 106 15.44 -2.20 -3.59
C ASN A 106 14.01 -2.33 -3.06
N ILE A 107 13.77 -3.32 -2.19
CA ILE A 107 12.45 -3.40 -1.57
C ILE A 107 12.27 -2.22 -0.62
N ARG A 108 11.11 -1.57 -0.69
CA ARG A 108 10.80 -0.39 0.13
C ARG A 108 9.36 -0.44 0.57
N VAL A 109 9.11 0.11 1.74
CA VAL A 109 7.74 0.23 2.28
C VAL A 109 7.48 1.70 2.55
N HIS A 110 6.39 2.21 2.00
CA HIS A 110 6.02 3.61 2.16
C HIS A 110 4.61 3.73 2.69
N THR A 111 4.42 4.61 3.67
CA THR A 111 3.10 4.99 4.10
C THR A 111 2.60 6.06 3.13
N LEU A 112 1.40 5.87 2.59
CA LEU A 112 0.82 6.80 1.63
C LEU A 112 -0.28 7.62 2.31
N ILE A 113 -0.44 8.84 1.84
CA ILE A 113 -1.53 9.69 2.27
C ILE A 113 -2.71 9.38 1.36
N ALA A 114 -3.87 9.04 1.96
CA ALA A 114 -5.02 8.58 1.21
C ALA A 114 -6.31 9.13 1.80
N GLY A 115 -7.40 9.03 1.04
CA GLY A 115 -8.71 9.39 1.51
C GLY A 115 -8.84 10.88 1.84
N SER A 116 -9.50 11.18 2.95
CA SER A 116 -9.73 12.57 3.37
C SER A 116 -8.45 13.30 3.69
N ASP A 117 -7.42 12.57 4.16
CA ASP A 117 -6.11 13.20 4.42
C ASP A 117 -5.47 13.69 3.14
N ALA A 118 -5.62 12.96 2.04
CA ALA A 118 -5.09 13.40 0.75
C ALA A 118 -5.82 14.67 0.28
N GLY A 119 -7.14 14.70 0.45
CA GLY A 119 -7.91 15.89 0.10
C GLY A 119 -7.50 17.10 0.91
N ARG A 120 -7.28 16.90 2.21
CA ARG A 120 -6.87 17.98 3.09
C ARG A 120 -5.48 18.50 2.69
N LEU A 121 -4.57 17.60 2.32
CA LEU A 121 -3.25 17.99 1.86
C LEU A 121 -3.33 18.85 0.60
N VAL A 122 -4.18 18.46 -0.35
CA VAL A 122 -4.37 19.22 -1.59
C VAL A 122 -4.91 20.62 -1.28
N ASN A 123 -5.87 20.71 -0.37
CA ASN A 123 -6.42 22.01 0.02
C ASN A 123 -5.36 22.90 0.68
N LEU A 124 -4.55 22.32 1.56
CA LEU A 124 -3.49 23.06 2.22
C LEU A 124 -2.46 23.56 1.20
N TYR A 125 -2.12 22.72 0.24
CA TYR A 125 -1.22 23.11 -0.84
C TYR A 125 -1.77 24.31 -1.59
N ARG A 126 -3.06 24.30 -1.90
CA ARG A 126 -3.69 25.40 -2.62
C ARG A 126 -3.66 26.69 -1.80
N GLU A 127 -3.92 26.59 -0.48
CA GLU A 127 -3.88 27.73 0.40
C GLU A 127 -2.49 28.36 0.45
N VAL A 128 -1.46 27.53 0.57
CA VAL A 128 -0.10 28.02 0.61
C VAL A 128 0.27 28.71 -0.70
N ARG A 129 -0.13 28.14 -1.83
CA ARG A 129 0.16 28.77 -3.13
C ARG A 129 -0.54 30.13 -3.24
N ALA A 130 -1.75 30.23 -2.72
CA ALA A 130 -2.46 31.52 -2.73
C ALA A 130 -1.75 32.54 -1.85
N GLU A 131 -1.28 32.12 -0.66
CA GLU A 131 -0.52 33.00 0.22
C GLU A 131 0.74 33.51 -0.45
N LEU A 132 1.35 32.69 -1.31
CA LEU A 132 2.58 33.06 -2.01
C LEU A 132 2.30 33.81 -3.31
N GLY A 133 1.03 34.07 -3.63
CA GLY A 133 0.67 34.80 -4.84
C GLY A 133 0.85 34.01 -6.13
N LEU A 134 0.82 32.68 -6.04
CA LEU A 134 1.07 31.82 -7.20
C LEU A 134 -0.22 31.40 -7.92
N ILE A 135 -1.36 31.62 -7.30
CA ILE A 135 -2.68 31.37 -7.90
C ILE A 135 -3.68 32.42 -7.45
#